data_22c9851a02493375b3f23ec6a0715741
#
_entry.id   22c9851a02493375b3f23ec6a0715741
#
_cell.length_a   1.000
_cell.length_b   1.000
_cell.length_c   1.000
_cell.angle_alpha   90.00
_cell.angle_beta   90.00
_cell.angle_gamma   90.00
#
_symmetry.space_group_name_H-M   'P 1'
#
loop_
_entity.id
_entity.type
_entity.pdbx_description
1 polymer ?
#
loop_
_entity_poly.entity_id
_entity_poly.type
_entity_poly.pdbx_seq_one_letter_code
_entity_poly.pdbx_strand_id
1 'polypeptide(L)'
;MSADKEIARTTDEHVAPVEYDNGNGNFGTPALPTGWKYRQRRVFGRNIPWYASPKVQLLMVAFVCFMCPGMFNALGGLGGGGKTDATLADNMNTALYSAFAVFGIFGGTFVNKLGVKWTLAFGGTGYCLYAISLLVSVHKSVPGFNLFAGAWLGICAGLLWTAQGTIMISYPNEKQKGKYFAIFWGIFNMGAVIGSLIPLGENINIKTNSTVSDGTYIGFIVLMAFGAFLAMFLCNAGDIVREDGSRVILMKNPSWQSELAGLWETLRFEPFVILLFPMFFVSNWFYVYQQNAVNGAYFDTRTKALNSLLYWLAQIIAAAIWGFLLDVQGVSRSVRAKISWSVLFVLTFAIWGGGYAFEKGYTRDTVNIKLNPDWKAFDWSDSGYAGPMFLYMFYGFYDAAWQASIYWFMGALSNSGRRSANYVGFYKGIQSCGAAIVNNLDARKLSFEKEFISNWVLLAASLVVAAPVIFMKIRDHVDVHEDLAGTDETIADVLPADHPEKSGV
;
A
#
# COMPACT_ATOMS: atom_id res chain seq x y z
N MET A 1 17.73 38.13 -42.52
CA MET A 1 18.60 37.10 -43.10
C MET A 1 19.29 36.38 -42.00
N SER A 2 18.97 35.08 -41.87
CA SER A 2 19.83 34.03 -41.27
C SER A 2 20.20 34.13 -39.81
N ALA A 3 19.37 33.57 -38.95
CA ALA A 3 19.74 32.91 -37.68
C ALA A 3 18.55 32.19 -37.03
N ASP A 4 17.80 31.35 -37.78
CA ASP A 4 16.78 30.47 -37.26
C ASP A 4 16.87 29.10 -37.97
N LYS A 5 17.88 28.32 -37.62
CA LYS A 5 17.99 26.91 -37.98
C LYS A 5 19.13 26.29 -37.18
N GLU A 6 18.90 25.90 -35.95
CA GLU A 6 19.67 24.84 -35.29
C GLU A 6 19.26 24.61 -33.84
N ILE A 7 18.01 24.23 -33.61
CA ILE A 7 17.61 23.47 -32.38
C ILE A 7 16.42 22.60 -32.77
N ALA A 8 16.65 21.55 -33.50
CA ALA A 8 15.70 20.47 -33.71
C ALA A 8 16.41 19.23 -34.22
N ARG A 9 17.18 18.60 -33.35
CA ARG A 9 17.67 17.22 -33.54
C ARG A 9 18.19 16.69 -32.21
N THR A 10 17.29 16.15 -31.39
CA THR A 10 17.62 15.01 -30.52
C THR A 10 16.33 14.39 -30.03
N THR A 11 16.26 13.08 -30.23
CA THR A 11 15.28 12.12 -29.64
C THR A 11 13.98 11.86 -30.40
N ASP A 12 14.08 11.47 -31.66
CA ASP A 12 13.15 10.51 -32.25
C ASP A 12 13.81 9.12 -32.28
N GLU A 13 14.01 8.49 -31.14
CA GLU A 13 14.07 7.03 -31.12
C GLU A 13 12.63 6.52 -31.23
N HIS A 14 12.11 6.46 -32.44
CA HIS A 14 10.96 5.66 -32.81
C HIS A 14 11.25 4.22 -32.38
N VAL A 15 10.63 3.77 -31.29
CA VAL A 15 10.55 2.34 -31.00
C VAL A 15 9.72 1.75 -32.14
N ALA A 16 10.38 1.00 -33.03
CA ALA A 16 9.74 0.34 -34.15
C ALA A 16 8.56 -0.51 -33.70
N PRO A 17 7.47 -0.61 -34.52
CA PRO A 17 6.36 -1.52 -34.20
C PRO A 17 6.89 -2.94 -33.99
N VAL A 18 6.33 -3.62 -32.98
CA VAL A 18 6.70 -5.00 -32.67
C VAL A 18 6.18 -5.88 -33.83
N GLU A 19 7.08 -6.36 -34.70
CA GLU A 19 6.75 -7.36 -35.73
C GLU A 19 6.63 -8.74 -35.09
N TYR A 20 5.52 -9.42 -35.34
CA TYR A 20 5.29 -10.82 -34.92
C TYR A 20 5.68 -11.77 -36.06
N ASP A 21 6.55 -12.72 -35.78
CA ASP A 21 6.88 -13.80 -36.72
C ASP A 21 5.80 -14.90 -36.65
N ASN A 22 4.96 -14.99 -37.68
CA ASN A 22 3.88 -15.98 -37.83
C ASN A 22 4.40 -17.29 -38.46
N GLY A 23 5.29 -17.98 -37.76
CA GLY A 23 5.74 -19.33 -38.14
C GLY A 23 5.17 -20.42 -37.22
N ASN A 24 4.10 -21.10 -37.62
CA ASN A 24 3.50 -22.29 -37.02
C ASN A 24 2.71 -22.13 -35.70
N GLY A 25 1.40 -22.03 -35.79
CA GLY A 25 0.33 -22.69 -35.02
C GLY A 25 0.36 -22.78 -33.50
N ASN A 26 1.35 -22.25 -32.82
CA ASN A 26 1.37 -22.01 -31.40
C ASN A 26 1.13 -20.51 -31.19
N PHE A 27 0.25 -20.11 -30.31
CA PHE A 27 0.11 -18.74 -29.84
C PHE A 27 1.49 -18.21 -29.46
N GLY A 28 2.14 -17.53 -30.42
CA GLY A 28 3.54 -17.11 -30.31
C GLY A 28 3.70 -16.16 -29.15
N THR A 29 4.76 -16.35 -28.35
CA THR A 29 5.22 -15.33 -27.41
C THR A 29 5.35 -14.02 -28.17
N PRO A 30 4.71 -12.93 -27.71
CA PRO A 30 4.78 -11.63 -28.40
C PRO A 30 6.22 -11.26 -28.64
N ALA A 31 6.55 -10.74 -29.81
CA ALA A 31 7.90 -10.29 -30.14
C ALA A 31 8.27 -9.15 -29.19
N LEU A 32 9.20 -9.42 -28.27
CA LEU A 32 9.66 -8.44 -27.31
C LEU A 32 10.57 -7.42 -28.02
N PRO A 33 10.57 -6.14 -27.59
CA PRO A 33 11.51 -5.15 -28.07
C PRO A 33 12.97 -5.65 -27.93
N THR A 34 13.87 -5.15 -28.78
CA THR A 34 15.29 -5.48 -28.70
C THR A 34 15.95 -4.77 -27.52
N GLY A 35 16.87 -5.44 -26.83
CA GLY A 35 17.63 -4.86 -25.74
C GLY A 35 17.76 -5.74 -24.51
N TRP A 36 18.69 -5.37 -23.60
CA TRP A 36 19.01 -6.17 -22.41
C TRP A 36 17.81 -6.29 -21.44
N LYS A 37 16.90 -5.30 -21.40
CA LYS A 37 15.70 -5.27 -20.55
C LYS A 37 14.69 -6.36 -20.91
N TYR A 38 14.70 -6.82 -22.15
CA TYR A 38 13.72 -7.78 -22.71
C TYR A 38 14.31 -9.16 -22.94
N ARG A 39 15.61 -9.34 -22.60
CA ARG A 39 16.29 -10.63 -22.80
C ARG A 39 15.72 -11.68 -21.87
N GLN A 40 15.13 -12.71 -22.43
CA GLN A 40 14.68 -13.91 -21.69
C GLN A 40 15.91 -14.73 -21.30
N ARG A 41 15.91 -15.22 -20.07
CA ARG A 41 16.95 -16.13 -19.55
C ARG A 41 16.29 -17.42 -19.07
N ARG A 42 16.99 -18.53 -19.27
CA ARG A 42 16.64 -19.82 -18.66
C ARG A 42 17.54 -20.09 -17.47
N VAL A 43 16.94 -20.34 -16.31
CA VAL A 43 17.65 -20.73 -15.09
C VAL A 43 16.96 -21.99 -14.53
N PHE A 44 17.74 -23.04 -14.26
CA PHE A 44 17.24 -24.35 -13.85
C PHE A 44 16.10 -24.90 -14.73
N GLY A 45 16.22 -24.74 -16.05
CA GLY A 45 15.22 -25.22 -17.02
C GLY A 45 13.92 -24.41 -17.09
N ARG A 46 13.74 -23.39 -16.27
CA ARG A 46 12.56 -22.50 -16.27
C ARG A 46 12.90 -21.18 -16.96
N ASN A 47 11.96 -20.68 -17.76
CA ASN A 47 12.08 -19.35 -18.34
C ASN A 47 11.83 -18.31 -17.23
N ILE A 48 12.81 -17.44 -16.98
CA ILE A 48 12.66 -16.30 -16.09
C ILE A 48 12.06 -15.16 -16.91
N PRO A 49 11.06 -14.42 -16.34
CA PRO A 49 10.55 -13.21 -16.98
C PRO A 49 11.66 -12.21 -17.28
N TRP A 50 11.52 -11.47 -18.36
CA TRP A 50 12.47 -10.40 -18.71
C TRP A 50 12.44 -9.26 -17.68
N TYR A 51 13.51 -8.46 -17.65
CA TYR A 51 13.67 -7.42 -16.62
C TYR A 51 12.55 -6.41 -16.61
N ALA A 52 12.11 -5.91 -17.78
CA ALA A 52 11.00 -4.97 -17.93
C ALA A 52 9.61 -5.65 -17.91
N SER A 53 9.51 -6.85 -17.33
CA SER A 53 8.22 -7.52 -17.14
C SER A 53 7.48 -7.00 -15.91
N PRO A 54 6.14 -6.97 -15.91
CA PRO A 54 5.35 -6.61 -14.75
C PRO A 54 5.73 -7.38 -13.48
N LYS A 55 6.03 -8.68 -13.60
CA LYS A 55 6.38 -9.54 -12.45
C LYS A 55 7.69 -9.13 -11.80
N VAL A 56 8.74 -8.86 -12.59
CA VAL A 56 10.04 -8.44 -12.04
C VAL A 56 9.90 -7.07 -11.38
N GLN A 57 9.20 -6.13 -12.01
CA GLN A 57 9.00 -4.80 -11.44
C GLN A 57 8.14 -4.84 -10.16
N LEU A 58 7.14 -5.72 -10.10
CA LEU A 58 6.37 -5.96 -8.88
C LEU A 58 7.25 -6.48 -7.74
N LEU A 59 8.12 -7.46 -8.02
CA LEU A 59 9.04 -7.99 -7.02
C LEU A 59 9.99 -6.90 -6.52
N MET A 60 10.54 -6.10 -7.42
CA MET A 60 11.45 -5.00 -7.04
C MET A 60 10.74 -3.99 -6.13
N VAL A 61 9.53 -3.53 -6.50
CA VAL A 61 8.79 -2.58 -5.66
C VAL A 61 8.35 -3.21 -4.33
N ALA A 62 8.04 -4.51 -4.31
CA ALA A 62 7.72 -5.22 -3.08
C ALA A 62 8.92 -5.27 -2.13
N PHE A 63 10.15 -5.47 -2.63
CA PHE A 63 11.37 -5.40 -1.83
C PHE A 63 11.73 -3.98 -1.39
N VAL A 64 11.46 -2.96 -2.21
CA VAL A 64 11.56 -1.55 -1.77
C VAL A 64 10.65 -1.31 -0.57
N CYS A 65 9.39 -1.76 -0.65
CA CYS A 65 8.44 -1.59 0.44
C CYS A 65 8.73 -2.50 1.65
N PHE A 66 9.31 -3.68 1.43
CA PHE A 66 9.85 -4.50 2.52
C PHE A 66 10.89 -3.73 3.35
N MET A 67 11.84 -3.08 2.66
CA MET A 67 12.97 -2.39 3.30
C MET A 67 12.61 -1.00 3.84
N CYS A 68 11.68 -0.28 3.25
CA CYS A 68 11.29 1.06 3.68
C CYS A 68 10.06 1.01 4.62
N PRO A 69 8.80 0.97 4.15
CA PRO A 69 7.66 0.93 5.05
C PRO A 69 7.56 -0.36 5.89
N GLY A 70 8.11 -1.50 5.43
CA GLY A 70 8.13 -2.74 6.21
C GLY A 70 8.97 -2.59 7.48
N MET A 71 10.16 -2.00 7.41
CA MET A 71 10.98 -1.70 8.58
C MET A 71 10.37 -0.59 9.44
N PHE A 72 9.69 0.38 8.85
CA PHE A 72 8.95 1.39 9.59
C PHE A 72 7.81 0.75 10.42
N ASN A 73 7.07 -0.19 9.85
CA ASN A 73 6.02 -0.92 10.56
C ASN A 73 6.59 -1.75 11.73
N ALA A 74 7.78 -2.34 11.54
CA ALA A 74 8.48 -3.03 12.62
C ALA A 74 8.82 -2.08 13.79
N LEU A 75 9.33 -0.87 13.48
CA LEU A 75 9.57 0.16 14.51
C LEU A 75 8.27 0.60 15.19
N GLY A 76 7.18 0.78 14.44
CA GLY A 76 5.86 1.11 14.97
C GLY A 76 5.30 0.03 15.89
N GLY A 77 5.48 -1.24 15.51
CA GLY A 77 5.07 -2.42 16.28
C GLY A 77 5.74 -2.56 17.65
N LEU A 78 6.90 -1.90 17.85
CA LEU A 78 7.58 -1.83 19.16
C LEU A 78 6.85 -0.91 20.17
N GLY A 79 5.86 -0.15 19.70
CA GLY A 79 5.17 0.87 20.49
C GLY A 79 6.00 2.16 20.60
N GLY A 80 5.42 3.29 20.22
CA GLY A 80 6.07 4.60 20.28
C GLY A 80 7.37 4.73 19.48
N GLY A 81 7.58 3.88 18.46
CA GLY A 81 8.87 3.82 17.74
C GLY A 81 10.03 3.32 18.61
N GLY A 82 9.74 2.48 19.61
CA GLY A 82 10.72 1.98 20.59
C GLY A 82 11.03 2.95 21.72
N LYS A 83 10.23 4.00 21.90
CA LYS A 83 10.40 5.02 22.96
C LYS A 83 9.35 4.89 24.05
N THR A 84 9.72 5.35 25.25
CA THR A 84 8.84 5.40 26.42
C THR A 84 7.83 6.56 26.37
N ASP A 85 8.09 7.62 25.58
CA ASP A 85 7.19 8.76 25.43
C ASP A 85 6.24 8.56 24.22
N ALA A 86 5.05 8.05 24.50
CA ALA A 86 4.01 7.88 23.51
C ALA A 86 3.53 9.20 22.89
N THR A 87 3.54 10.30 23.65
CA THR A 87 3.06 11.62 23.18
C THR A 87 3.88 12.16 22.02
N LEU A 88 5.22 12.00 22.08
CA LEU A 88 6.09 12.42 20.99
C LEU A 88 5.81 11.58 19.73
N ALA A 89 5.64 10.27 19.88
CA ALA A 89 5.32 9.37 18.76
C ALA A 89 3.98 9.71 18.11
N ASP A 90 2.94 10.00 18.90
CA ASP A 90 1.63 10.39 18.41
C ASP A 90 1.69 11.74 17.65
N ASN A 91 2.45 12.70 18.17
CA ASN A 91 2.68 13.97 17.49
C ASN A 91 3.46 13.82 16.17
N MET A 92 4.48 12.95 16.15
CA MET A 92 5.21 12.61 14.92
C MET A 92 4.28 11.94 13.90
N ASN A 93 3.42 11.01 14.32
CA ASN A 93 2.44 10.34 13.46
C ASN A 93 1.38 11.32 12.96
N THR A 94 0.89 12.23 13.81
CA THR A 94 -0.04 13.29 13.38
C THR A 94 0.58 14.17 12.30
N ALA A 95 1.83 14.61 12.47
CA ALA A 95 2.56 15.40 11.47
C ALA A 95 2.78 14.60 10.18
N LEU A 96 3.17 13.32 10.30
CA LEU A 96 3.34 12.39 9.18
C LEU A 96 2.05 12.26 8.37
N TYR A 97 0.96 11.84 9.01
CA TYR A 97 -0.28 11.57 8.29
C TYR A 97 -0.95 12.85 7.77
N SER A 98 -0.77 14.00 8.42
CA SER A 98 -1.24 15.29 7.90
C SER A 98 -0.51 15.69 6.61
N ALA A 99 0.81 15.58 6.58
CA ALA A 99 1.58 15.83 5.36
C ALA A 99 1.28 14.78 4.28
N PHE A 100 1.17 13.50 4.66
CA PHE A 100 0.81 12.42 3.75
C PHE A 100 -0.58 12.65 3.11
N ALA A 101 -1.55 13.14 3.88
CA ALA A 101 -2.89 13.43 3.36
C ALA A 101 -2.84 14.41 2.17
N VAL A 102 -2.10 15.50 2.33
CA VAL A 102 -1.95 16.50 1.27
C VAL A 102 -1.18 15.94 0.06
N PHE A 103 0.02 15.43 0.29
CA PHE A 103 0.89 14.97 -0.80
C PHE A 103 0.40 13.67 -1.43
N GLY A 104 -0.36 12.84 -0.72
CA GLY A 104 -1.00 11.66 -1.27
C GLY A 104 -2.03 12.00 -2.33
N ILE A 105 -2.91 13.00 -2.09
CA ILE A 105 -3.90 13.45 -3.07
C ILE A 105 -3.23 13.87 -4.38
N PHE A 106 -2.13 14.62 -4.30
CA PHE A 106 -1.37 15.05 -5.48
C PHE A 106 -0.36 14.00 -5.96
N GLY A 107 -0.23 12.87 -5.26
CA GLY A 107 0.73 11.81 -5.57
C GLY A 107 0.61 11.30 -7.01
N GLY A 108 -0.62 11.18 -7.55
CA GLY A 108 -0.86 10.81 -8.93
C GLY A 108 -0.20 11.74 -9.94
N THR A 109 -0.31 13.05 -9.74
CA THR A 109 0.36 14.07 -10.56
C THR A 109 1.87 13.89 -10.59
N PHE A 110 2.49 13.64 -9.41
CA PHE A 110 3.92 13.39 -9.33
C PHE A 110 4.32 12.08 -10.02
N VAL A 111 3.56 11.01 -9.83
CA VAL A 111 3.82 9.72 -10.47
C VAL A 111 3.73 9.82 -12.00
N ASN A 112 2.70 10.50 -12.51
CA ASN A 112 2.52 10.67 -13.94
C ASN A 112 3.58 11.58 -14.57
N LYS A 113 4.06 12.62 -13.83
CA LYS A 113 5.06 13.57 -14.35
C LYS A 113 6.50 13.10 -14.18
N LEU A 114 6.86 12.59 -13.00
CA LEU A 114 8.22 12.17 -12.68
C LEU A 114 8.48 10.69 -12.99
N GLY A 115 7.42 9.92 -13.16
CA GLY A 115 7.46 8.48 -13.32
C GLY A 115 7.59 7.74 -11.98
N VAL A 116 7.20 6.46 -11.97
CA VAL A 116 7.17 5.59 -10.78
C VAL A 116 8.54 5.41 -10.14
N LYS A 117 9.59 5.30 -10.94
CA LYS A 117 10.97 5.07 -10.51
C LYS A 117 11.49 6.16 -9.56
N TRP A 118 11.45 7.42 -10.02
CA TRP A 118 11.99 8.53 -9.25
C TRP A 118 11.12 8.91 -8.07
N THR A 119 9.80 8.75 -8.23
CA THR A 119 8.84 8.97 -7.15
C THR A 119 9.03 7.97 -6.00
N LEU A 120 9.29 6.70 -6.32
CA LEU A 120 9.62 5.66 -5.33
C LEU A 120 10.96 5.90 -4.65
N ALA A 121 12.02 6.21 -5.43
CA ALA A 121 13.35 6.42 -4.88
C ALA A 121 13.37 7.61 -3.91
N PHE A 122 12.77 8.73 -4.29
CA PHE A 122 12.62 9.89 -3.42
C PHE A 122 11.80 9.57 -2.16
N GLY A 123 10.66 8.88 -2.35
CA GLY A 123 9.80 8.48 -1.25
C GLY A 123 10.49 7.56 -0.23
N GLY A 124 11.39 6.71 -0.67
CA GLY A 124 12.19 5.83 0.21
C GLY A 124 13.11 6.59 1.18
N THR A 125 13.61 7.78 0.79
CA THR A 125 14.55 8.57 1.62
C THR A 125 13.91 9.07 2.91
N GLY A 126 12.60 9.34 2.91
CA GLY A 126 11.89 9.82 4.09
C GLY A 126 11.92 8.83 5.26
N TYR A 127 11.86 7.53 4.97
CA TYR A 127 11.93 6.48 5.98
C TYR A 127 13.30 6.46 6.67
N CYS A 128 14.38 6.67 5.91
CA CYS A 128 15.73 6.79 6.47
C CYS A 128 15.82 7.97 7.44
N LEU A 129 15.35 9.14 7.03
CA LEU A 129 15.42 10.36 7.86
C LEU A 129 14.60 10.19 9.15
N TYR A 130 13.44 9.56 9.07
CA TYR A 130 12.60 9.27 10.22
C TYR A 130 13.32 8.36 11.23
N ALA A 131 13.92 7.26 10.77
CA ALA A 131 14.68 6.34 11.62
C ALA A 131 15.92 7.02 12.23
N ILE A 132 16.62 7.87 11.47
CA ILE A 132 17.73 8.70 11.97
C ILE A 132 17.24 9.63 13.09
N SER A 133 16.10 10.28 12.94
CA SER A 133 15.56 11.17 13.96
C SER A 133 15.22 10.44 15.25
N LEU A 134 14.74 9.20 15.16
CA LEU A 134 14.49 8.35 16.32
C LEU A 134 15.80 7.95 17.02
N LEU A 135 16.83 7.55 16.29
CA LEU A 135 18.15 7.24 16.84
C LEU A 135 18.75 8.44 17.56
N VAL A 136 18.76 9.62 16.94
CA VAL A 136 19.26 10.85 17.57
C VAL A 136 18.51 11.16 18.87
N SER A 137 17.22 10.91 18.89
CA SER A 137 16.40 11.19 20.06
C SER A 137 16.53 10.15 21.20
N VAL A 138 17.27 9.04 20.99
CA VAL A 138 17.73 8.16 22.09
C VAL A 138 18.78 8.88 22.95
N HIS A 139 19.67 9.65 22.32
CA HIS A 139 20.80 10.29 22.98
C HIS A 139 20.54 11.76 23.35
N LYS A 140 19.66 12.45 22.62
CA LYS A 140 19.38 13.89 22.83
C LYS A 140 17.88 14.17 22.65
N SER A 141 17.32 15.02 23.50
CA SER A 141 15.95 15.51 23.28
C SER A 141 15.92 16.49 22.11
N VAL A 142 15.33 16.07 20.98
CA VAL A 142 15.26 16.87 19.74
C VAL A 142 13.84 16.83 19.15
N PRO A 143 12.81 17.26 19.90
CA PRO A 143 11.40 17.11 19.48
C PRO A 143 11.10 17.81 18.16
N GLY A 144 11.71 18.98 17.92
CA GLY A 144 11.54 19.70 16.65
C GLY A 144 12.06 18.92 15.43
N PHE A 145 13.22 18.26 15.56
CA PHE A 145 13.75 17.40 14.50
C PHE A 145 12.87 16.17 14.27
N ASN A 146 12.36 15.57 15.33
CA ASN A 146 11.44 14.43 15.23
C ASN A 146 10.13 14.82 14.50
N LEU A 147 9.53 15.95 14.85
CA LEU A 147 8.32 16.45 14.17
C LEU A 147 8.59 16.76 12.69
N PHE A 148 9.72 17.42 12.38
CA PHE A 148 10.14 17.65 11.00
C PHE A 148 10.31 16.35 10.23
N ALA A 149 11.01 15.35 10.80
CA ALA A 149 11.23 14.06 10.17
C ALA A 149 9.91 13.30 9.97
N GLY A 150 8.93 13.43 10.88
CA GLY A 150 7.58 12.93 10.72
C GLY A 150 6.88 13.56 9.52
N ALA A 151 6.83 14.89 9.45
CA ALA A 151 6.21 15.61 8.33
C ALA A 151 6.90 15.29 6.98
N TRP A 152 8.23 15.24 6.97
CA TRP A 152 9.01 14.87 5.79
C TRP A 152 8.71 13.45 5.32
N LEU A 153 8.65 12.50 6.26
CA LEU A 153 8.22 11.14 5.93
C LEU A 153 6.81 11.13 5.35
N GLY A 154 5.89 11.97 5.85
CA GLY A 154 4.54 12.09 5.30
C GLY A 154 4.53 12.46 3.82
N ILE A 155 5.34 13.45 3.41
CA ILE A 155 5.52 13.82 2.00
C ILE A 155 6.05 12.61 1.21
N CYS A 156 7.14 12.03 1.68
CA CYS A 156 7.80 10.90 1.03
C CYS A 156 6.92 9.66 0.93
N ALA A 157 6.19 9.33 2.00
CA ALA A 157 5.25 8.20 2.03
C ALA A 157 4.09 8.40 1.06
N GLY A 158 3.53 9.63 0.97
CA GLY A 158 2.48 9.95 0.00
C GLY A 158 2.90 9.61 -1.43
N LEU A 159 4.11 9.99 -1.78
CA LEU A 159 4.68 9.72 -3.10
C LEU A 159 5.00 8.23 -3.31
N LEU A 160 5.66 7.58 -2.33
CA LEU A 160 6.03 6.16 -2.42
C LEU A 160 4.81 5.26 -2.56
N TRP A 161 3.81 5.44 -1.71
CA TRP A 161 2.61 4.60 -1.73
C TRP A 161 1.74 4.81 -2.96
N THR A 162 1.71 6.04 -3.52
CA THR A 162 1.02 6.29 -4.78
C THR A 162 1.73 5.62 -5.95
N ALA A 163 3.05 5.73 -6.04
CA ALA A 163 3.82 5.07 -7.09
C ALA A 163 3.74 3.54 -7.00
N GLN A 164 3.85 2.98 -5.78
CA GLN A 164 3.68 1.55 -5.54
C GLN A 164 2.30 1.06 -5.96
N GLY A 165 1.24 1.76 -5.55
CA GLY A 165 -0.12 1.37 -5.88
C GLY A 165 -0.41 1.45 -7.37
N THR A 166 0.14 2.45 -8.06
CA THR A 166 0.05 2.57 -9.52
C THR A 166 0.66 1.34 -10.21
N ILE A 167 1.86 0.91 -9.80
CA ILE A 167 2.47 -0.32 -10.32
C ILE A 167 1.57 -1.52 -10.08
N MET A 168 1.06 -1.67 -8.86
CA MET A 168 0.28 -2.83 -8.46
C MET A 168 -1.03 -2.98 -9.24
N ILE A 169 -1.71 -1.89 -9.59
CA ILE A 169 -3.01 -1.97 -10.26
C ILE A 169 -2.96 -1.79 -11.77
N SER A 170 -1.92 -1.12 -12.32
CA SER A 170 -1.82 -0.84 -13.76
C SER A 170 -0.88 -1.78 -14.54
N TYR A 171 0.11 -2.39 -13.89
CA TYR A 171 1.05 -3.30 -14.57
C TYR A 171 0.47 -4.69 -14.85
N PRO A 172 -0.29 -5.34 -13.93
CA PRO A 172 -0.85 -6.65 -14.20
C PRO A 172 -1.98 -6.58 -15.25
N ASN A 173 -2.22 -7.71 -15.91
CA ASN A 173 -3.42 -7.91 -16.70
C ASN A 173 -4.66 -7.96 -15.80
N GLU A 174 -5.84 -7.70 -16.36
CA GLU A 174 -7.12 -7.70 -15.62
C GLU A 174 -7.36 -8.98 -14.79
N LYS A 175 -6.86 -10.13 -15.28
CA LYS A 175 -7.03 -11.45 -14.65
C LYS A 175 -6.07 -11.74 -13.48
N GLN A 176 -5.11 -10.87 -13.20
CA GLN A 176 -4.01 -11.13 -12.26
C GLN A 176 -3.87 -10.07 -11.17
N LYS A 177 -4.80 -9.13 -11.05
CA LYS A 177 -4.69 -8.00 -10.10
C LYS A 177 -4.67 -8.45 -8.64
N GLY A 178 -5.48 -9.44 -8.28
CA GLY A 178 -5.49 -10.03 -6.94
C GLY A 178 -4.20 -10.78 -6.62
N LYS A 179 -3.67 -11.55 -7.58
CA LYS A 179 -2.39 -12.24 -7.43
C LYS A 179 -1.22 -11.27 -7.23
N TYR A 180 -1.20 -10.15 -7.96
CA TYR A 180 -0.17 -9.12 -7.80
C TYR A 180 -0.25 -8.47 -6.42
N PHE A 181 -1.47 -8.19 -5.94
CA PHE A 181 -1.66 -7.72 -4.58
C PHE A 181 -1.11 -8.73 -3.56
N ALA A 182 -1.47 -10.00 -3.66
CA ALA A 182 -1.03 -11.04 -2.73
C ALA A 182 0.50 -11.15 -2.64
N ILE A 183 1.18 -11.16 -3.79
CA ILE A 183 2.65 -11.23 -3.86
C ILE A 183 3.27 -9.98 -3.22
N PHE A 184 2.79 -8.80 -3.61
CA PHE A 184 3.28 -7.54 -3.07
C PHE A 184 3.08 -7.46 -1.55
N TRP A 185 1.85 -7.70 -1.09
CA TRP A 185 1.49 -7.57 0.32
C TRP A 185 2.21 -8.59 1.20
N GLY A 186 2.38 -9.81 0.67
CA GLY A 186 3.14 -10.86 1.35
C GLY A 186 4.60 -10.48 1.57
N ILE A 187 5.29 -10.00 0.53
CA ILE A 187 6.70 -9.57 0.63
C ILE A 187 6.83 -8.32 1.52
N PHE A 188 5.97 -7.33 1.34
CA PHE A 188 5.96 -6.12 2.15
C PHE A 188 5.80 -6.43 3.65
N ASN A 189 4.79 -7.22 4.02
CA ASN A 189 4.54 -7.57 5.42
C ASN A 189 5.60 -8.51 6.02
N MET A 190 6.34 -9.26 5.20
CA MET A 190 7.49 -10.03 5.66
C MET A 190 8.55 -9.12 6.31
N GLY A 191 8.67 -7.86 5.85
CA GLY A 191 9.52 -6.86 6.51
C GLY A 191 9.09 -6.59 7.95
N ALA A 192 7.80 -6.40 8.18
CA ALA A 192 7.25 -6.20 9.52
C ALA A 192 7.34 -7.47 10.39
N VAL A 193 7.15 -8.65 9.79
CA VAL A 193 7.35 -9.95 10.49
C VAL A 193 8.78 -10.10 10.97
N ILE A 194 9.76 -9.93 10.08
CA ILE A 194 11.19 -10.05 10.43
C ILE A 194 11.57 -8.98 11.45
N GLY A 195 11.10 -7.74 11.24
CA GLY A 195 11.32 -6.67 12.19
C GLY A 195 10.73 -6.92 13.58
N SER A 196 9.58 -7.60 13.67
CA SER A 196 8.95 -7.97 14.96
C SER A 196 9.65 -9.12 15.68
N LEU A 197 10.41 -9.95 14.95
CA LEU A 197 11.21 -11.02 15.56
C LEU A 197 12.37 -10.47 16.41
N ILE A 198 12.91 -9.29 16.07
CA ILE A 198 14.01 -8.66 16.81
C ILE A 198 13.58 -8.35 18.25
N PRO A 199 12.53 -7.53 18.49
CA PRO A 199 12.09 -7.24 19.85
C PRO A 199 11.53 -8.47 20.56
N LEU A 200 10.96 -9.44 19.85
CA LEU A 200 10.53 -10.69 20.44
C LEU A 200 11.74 -11.47 21.00
N GLY A 201 12.82 -11.57 20.23
CA GLY A 201 14.04 -12.25 20.67
C GLY A 201 14.74 -11.54 21.83
N GLU A 202 14.82 -10.20 21.77
CA GLU A 202 15.44 -9.38 22.83
C GLU A 202 14.63 -9.40 24.14
N ASN A 203 13.31 -9.46 24.06
CA ASN A 203 12.42 -9.32 25.22
C ASN A 203 11.76 -10.61 25.70
N ILE A 204 12.09 -11.77 25.11
CA ILE A 204 11.43 -13.06 25.43
C ILE A 204 11.52 -13.42 26.93
N ASN A 205 12.59 -13.00 27.60
CA ASN A 205 12.84 -13.20 29.03
C ASN A 205 12.61 -11.94 29.86
N ILE A 206 12.25 -10.80 29.27
CA ILE A 206 12.15 -9.50 29.93
C ILE A 206 10.69 -9.10 30.05
N LYS A 207 10.19 -9.01 31.28
CA LYS A 207 8.83 -8.52 31.61
C LYS A 207 8.76 -6.99 31.78
N THR A 208 9.87 -6.27 31.57
CA THR A 208 9.95 -4.81 31.76
C THR A 208 10.11 -4.10 30.41
N ASN A 209 9.59 -2.88 30.32
CA ASN A 209 9.76 -2.04 29.12
C ASN A 209 11.23 -1.66 28.94
N SER A 210 11.89 -2.20 27.92
CA SER A 210 13.25 -1.85 27.50
C SER A 210 13.23 -0.92 26.30
N THR A 211 14.21 -0.03 26.20
CA THR A 211 14.46 0.79 25.01
C THR A 211 15.16 -0.05 23.94
N VAL A 212 14.86 0.24 22.69
CA VAL A 212 15.49 -0.41 21.53
C VAL A 212 16.96 -0.02 21.44
N SER A 213 17.83 -0.97 21.11
CA SER A 213 19.27 -0.74 20.97
C SER A 213 19.61 0.14 19.74
N ASP A 214 20.69 0.92 19.83
CA ASP A 214 21.20 1.72 18.70
C ASP A 214 21.49 0.86 17.46
N GLY A 215 21.99 -0.37 17.66
CA GLY A 215 22.25 -1.31 16.59
C GLY A 215 21.03 -1.65 15.76
N THR A 216 19.87 -1.76 16.40
CA THR A 216 18.59 -2.01 15.72
C THR A 216 18.20 -0.83 14.84
N TYR A 217 18.30 0.41 15.33
CA TYR A 217 18.04 1.61 14.51
C TYR A 217 18.99 1.71 13.32
N ILE A 218 20.30 1.48 13.55
CA ILE A 218 21.32 1.51 12.49
C ILE A 218 21.00 0.46 11.41
N GLY A 219 20.66 -0.76 11.81
CA GLY A 219 20.28 -1.83 10.89
C GLY A 219 19.08 -1.43 10.02
N PHE A 220 18.05 -0.84 10.62
CA PHE A 220 16.88 -0.35 9.87
C PHE A 220 17.22 0.81 8.93
N ILE A 221 18.05 1.77 9.36
CA ILE A 221 18.50 2.89 8.51
C ILE A 221 19.23 2.37 7.28
N VAL A 222 20.14 1.41 7.43
CA VAL A 222 20.90 0.82 6.32
C VAL A 222 19.95 0.09 5.35
N LEU A 223 19.01 -0.70 5.86
CA LEU A 223 18.01 -1.40 5.02
C LEU A 223 17.12 -0.40 4.26
N MET A 224 16.62 0.64 4.94
CA MET A 224 15.79 1.68 4.31
C MET A 224 16.57 2.44 3.23
N ALA A 225 17.84 2.78 3.46
CA ALA A 225 18.69 3.42 2.47
C ALA A 225 18.91 2.51 1.25
N PHE A 226 19.13 1.21 1.47
CA PHE A 226 19.25 0.24 0.39
C PHE A 226 17.92 0.09 -0.38
N GLY A 227 16.78 0.14 0.28
CA GLY A 227 15.45 0.13 -0.36
C GLY A 227 15.23 1.33 -1.27
N ALA A 228 15.58 2.55 -0.81
CA ALA A 228 15.53 3.75 -1.62
C ALA A 228 16.47 3.66 -2.84
N PHE A 229 17.68 3.11 -2.65
CA PHE A 229 18.64 2.87 -3.73
C PHE A 229 18.11 1.82 -4.74
N LEU A 230 17.51 0.73 -4.28
CA LEU A 230 16.94 -0.31 -5.14
C LEU A 230 15.84 0.27 -6.06
N ALA A 231 15.06 1.24 -5.60
CA ALA A 231 14.04 1.88 -6.42
C ALA A 231 14.60 2.57 -7.67
N MET A 232 15.87 3.00 -7.64
CA MET A 232 16.55 3.63 -8.79
C MET A 232 16.80 2.67 -9.95
N PHE A 233 16.69 1.36 -9.75
CA PHE A 233 16.84 0.34 -10.78
C PHE A 233 15.53 -0.09 -11.43
N LEU A 234 14.38 0.40 -10.97
CA LEU A 234 13.10 0.14 -11.65
C LEU A 234 13.11 0.65 -13.09
N CYS A 235 12.37 -0.01 -13.95
CA CYS A 235 12.12 0.47 -15.31
C CYS A 235 11.15 1.66 -15.30
N ASN A 236 11.21 2.51 -16.32
CA ASN A 236 10.14 3.46 -16.57
C ASN A 236 8.89 2.71 -17.00
N ALA A 237 7.71 3.27 -16.71
CA ALA A 237 6.46 2.59 -17.01
C ALA A 237 6.24 2.33 -18.52
N GLY A 238 6.75 3.22 -19.40
CA GLY A 238 6.73 3.04 -20.85
C GLY A 238 7.59 1.87 -21.38
N ASP A 239 8.58 1.40 -20.60
CA ASP A 239 9.39 0.24 -20.97
C ASP A 239 8.69 -1.10 -20.67
N ILE A 240 7.57 -1.08 -19.94
CA ILE A 240 6.93 -2.30 -19.45
C ILE A 240 6.12 -2.95 -20.57
N VAL A 241 6.44 -4.22 -20.83
CA VAL A 241 5.69 -5.07 -21.76
C VAL A 241 5.11 -6.23 -20.98
N ARG A 242 3.80 -6.43 -21.07
CA ARG A 242 3.08 -7.52 -20.44
C ARG A 242 3.28 -8.84 -21.20
N GLU A 243 2.86 -9.94 -20.60
CA GLU A 243 3.00 -11.28 -21.20
C GLU A 243 2.17 -11.45 -22.49
N ASP A 244 1.10 -10.66 -22.66
CA ASP A 244 0.28 -10.60 -23.85
C ASP A 244 0.78 -9.59 -24.90
N GLY A 245 1.94 -8.97 -24.68
CA GLY A 245 2.53 -7.96 -25.55
C GLY A 245 1.94 -6.56 -25.40
N SER A 246 0.91 -6.38 -24.60
CA SER A 246 0.34 -5.04 -24.34
C SER A 246 1.25 -4.18 -23.48
N ARG A 247 1.12 -2.86 -23.59
CA ARG A 247 1.85 -1.88 -22.79
C ARG A 247 0.93 -1.22 -21.74
N VAL A 248 1.54 -0.58 -20.77
CA VAL A 248 0.81 0.21 -19.78
C VAL A 248 0.38 1.53 -20.43
N ILE A 249 -0.90 1.85 -20.36
CA ILE A 249 -1.46 3.12 -20.88
C ILE A 249 -0.96 4.28 -20.03
N LEU A 250 -0.32 5.25 -20.66
CA LEU A 250 0.29 6.42 -20.03
C LEU A 250 -0.12 7.69 -20.79
N MET A 251 0.48 8.80 -20.43
CA MET A 251 0.46 10.03 -21.20
C MET A 251 1.86 10.29 -21.76
N LYS A 252 1.99 10.48 -23.08
CA LYS A 252 3.30 10.68 -23.74
C LYS A 252 3.93 12.01 -23.32
N ASN A 253 3.11 13.07 -23.21
CA ASN A 253 3.57 14.43 -22.94
C ASN A 253 2.87 15.04 -21.71
N PRO A 254 3.07 14.51 -20.47
CA PRO A 254 2.42 15.03 -19.29
C PRO A 254 2.96 16.43 -18.94
N SER A 255 2.06 17.41 -18.72
CA SER A 255 2.39 18.73 -18.17
C SER A 255 1.84 18.83 -16.73
N TRP A 256 2.42 19.74 -15.92
CA TRP A 256 1.89 19.94 -14.57
C TRP A 256 0.44 20.40 -14.57
N GLN A 257 0.08 21.27 -15.54
CA GLN A 257 -1.29 21.79 -15.68
C GLN A 257 -2.25 20.67 -16.08
N SER A 258 -1.89 19.83 -17.09
CA SER A 258 -2.74 18.72 -17.52
C SER A 258 -2.93 17.66 -16.44
N GLU A 259 -1.91 17.41 -15.62
CA GLU A 259 -2.01 16.41 -14.55
C GLU A 259 -2.83 16.93 -13.35
N LEU A 260 -2.70 18.21 -12.99
CA LEU A 260 -3.56 18.82 -11.96
C LEU A 260 -5.01 18.93 -12.43
N ALA A 261 -5.24 19.31 -13.69
CA ALA A 261 -6.58 19.28 -14.28
C ALA A 261 -7.13 17.86 -14.32
N GLY A 262 -6.30 16.86 -14.62
CA GLY A 262 -6.66 15.45 -14.66
C GLY A 262 -7.19 14.90 -13.33
N LEU A 263 -6.77 15.43 -12.17
CA LEU A 263 -7.36 15.08 -10.88
C LEU A 263 -8.84 15.51 -10.82
N TRP A 264 -9.13 16.74 -11.25
CA TRP A 264 -10.49 17.26 -11.30
C TRP A 264 -11.33 16.54 -12.36
N GLU A 265 -10.76 16.31 -13.53
CA GLU A 265 -11.40 15.57 -14.62
C GLU A 265 -11.79 14.17 -14.19
N THR A 266 -10.91 13.44 -13.47
CA THR A 266 -11.21 12.12 -12.93
C THR A 266 -12.45 12.14 -12.04
N LEU A 267 -12.60 13.13 -11.17
CA LEU A 267 -13.79 13.27 -10.33
C LEU A 267 -15.03 13.71 -11.09
N ARG A 268 -14.86 14.55 -12.12
CA ARG A 268 -15.98 15.06 -12.94
C ARG A 268 -16.55 13.99 -13.85
N PHE A 269 -15.71 13.21 -14.51
CA PHE A 269 -16.14 12.18 -15.46
C PHE A 269 -16.49 10.86 -14.80
N GLU A 270 -15.92 10.59 -13.63
CA GLU A 270 -16.16 9.37 -12.88
C GLU A 270 -16.60 9.67 -11.43
N PRO A 271 -17.72 10.41 -11.23
CA PRO A 271 -18.12 10.89 -9.90
C PRO A 271 -18.46 9.77 -8.93
N PHE A 272 -18.76 8.57 -9.43
CA PHE A 272 -19.01 7.40 -8.59
C PHE A 272 -17.80 6.99 -7.75
N VAL A 273 -16.57 7.37 -8.12
CA VAL A 273 -15.36 7.11 -7.32
C VAL A 273 -15.44 7.80 -5.95
N ILE A 274 -16.16 8.91 -5.84
CA ILE A 274 -16.40 9.60 -4.56
C ILE A 274 -17.11 8.69 -3.54
N LEU A 275 -17.93 7.75 -4.00
CA LEU A 275 -18.60 6.78 -3.13
C LEU A 275 -17.63 5.76 -2.51
N LEU A 276 -16.40 5.63 -3.02
CA LEU A 276 -15.34 4.85 -2.40
C LEU A 276 -14.56 5.63 -1.32
N PHE A 277 -14.68 6.97 -1.29
CA PHE A 277 -13.92 7.81 -0.36
C PHE A 277 -14.14 7.46 1.13
N PRO A 278 -15.36 7.14 1.58
CA PRO A 278 -15.54 6.64 2.95
C PRO A 278 -14.76 5.36 3.25
N MET A 279 -14.67 4.41 2.30
CA MET A 279 -13.82 3.22 2.45
C MET A 279 -12.33 3.58 2.51
N PHE A 280 -11.89 4.56 1.72
CA PHE A 280 -10.52 5.07 1.76
C PHE A 280 -10.20 5.70 3.11
N PHE A 281 -11.09 6.53 3.61
CA PHE A 281 -10.95 7.26 4.88
C PHE A 281 -10.75 6.33 6.07
N VAL A 282 -11.51 5.25 6.15
CA VAL A 282 -11.47 4.34 7.30
C VAL A 282 -10.36 3.30 7.22
N SER A 283 -9.65 3.20 6.11
CA SER A 283 -8.66 2.12 5.85
C SER A 283 -7.48 2.06 6.83
N ASN A 284 -7.18 3.16 7.55
CA ASN A 284 -6.17 3.21 8.60
C ASN A 284 -6.74 3.69 9.94
N TRP A 285 -8.05 3.91 10.01
CA TRP A 285 -8.70 4.37 11.23
C TRP A 285 -8.59 3.36 12.37
N PHE A 286 -8.69 2.08 12.05
CA PHE A 286 -8.68 0.98 13.02
C PHE A 286 -7.29 0.70 13.62
N TYR A 287 -6.20 1.14 13.01
CA TYR A 287 -4.85 0.86 13.52
C TYR A 287 -4.62 1.39 14.92
N VAL A 288 -5.09 2.60 15.19
CA VAL A 288 -4.89 3.23 16.51
C VAL A 288 -5.53 2.39 17.60
N TYR A 289 -6.77 1.97 17.43
CA TYR A 289 -7.44 1.09 18.38
C TYR A 289 -6.71 -0.26 18.52
N GLN A 290 -6.40 -0.91 17.40
CA GLN A 290 -5.75 -2.22 17.41
C GLN A 290 -4.36 -2.18 18.04
N GLN A 291 -3.56 -1.19 17.70
CA GLN A 291 -2.16 -1.12 18.15
C GLN A 291 -2.03 -0.48 19.52
N ASN A 292 -2.74 0.62 19.82
CA ASN A 292 -2.60 1.35 21.06
C ASN A 292 -3.52 0.82 22.16
N ALA A 293 -4.84 0.71 21.87
CA ALA A 293 -5.82 0.30 22.88
C ALA A 293 -5.73 -1.21 23.18
N VAL A 294 -5.66 -2.05 22.13
CA VAL A 294 -5.61 -3.51 22.33
C VAL A 294 -4.20 -3.96 22.66
N ASN A 295 -3.27 -3.88 21.68
CA ASN A 295 -1.94 -4.46 21.88
C ASN A 295 -1.11 -3.66 22.89
N GLY A 296 -1.10 -2.34 22.76
CA GLY A 296 -0.27 -1.43 23.54
C GLY A 296 -0.67 -1.31 25.01
N ALA A 297 -1.98 -1.23 25.30
CA ALA A 297 -2.45 -0.96 26.66
C ALA A 297 -2.73 -2.23 27.47
N TYR A 298 -3.21 -3.30 26.84
CA TYR A 298 -3.70 -4.49 27.54
C TYR A 298 -2.63 -5.54 27.83
N PHE A 299 -1.65 -5.73 26.93
CA PHE A 299 -0.65 -6.81 27.04
C PHE A 299 0.70 -6.34 27.58
N ASP A 300 1.47 -7.27 28.14
CA ASP A 300 2.86 -7.03 28.53
C ASP A 300 3.82 -6.98 27.31
N THR A 301 5.07 -6.57 27.52
CA THR A 301 6.01 -6.28 26.43
C THR A 301 6.30 -7.49 25.54
N ARG A 302 6.48 -8.67 26.11
CA ARG A 302 6.77 -9.88 25.31
C ARG A 302 5.54 -10.36 24.54
N THR A 303 4.36 -10.25 25.14
CA THR A 303 3.09 -10.59 24.51
C THR A 303 2.75 -9.61 23.38
N LYS A 304 3.01 -8.30 23.57
CA LYS A 304 2.90 -7.29 22.50
C LYS A 304 3.74 -7.66 21.28
N ALA A 305 4.96 -8.08 21.48
CA ALA A 305 5.85 -8.48 20.39
C ALA A 305 5.35 -9.74 19.66
N LEU A 306 4.86 -10.74 20.40
CA LEU A 306 4.23 -11.93 19.82
C LEU A 306 2.96 -11.58 19.03
N ASN A 307 2.08 -10.78 19.62
CA ASN A 307 0.85 -10.34 18.96
C ASN A 307 1.16 -9.56 17.67
N SER A 308 2.16 -8.66 17.70
CA SER A 308 2.59 -7.93 16.50
C SER A 308 3.06 -8.90 15.39
N LEU A 309 3.89 -9.88 15.74
CA LEU A 309 4.32 -10.94 14.82
C LEU A 309 3.12 -11.67 14.20
N LEU A 310 2.18 -12.12 15.03
CA LEU A 310 1.01 -12.87 14.61
C LEU A 310 0.07 -12.04 13.74
N TYR A 311 -0.08 -10.75 14.04
CA TYR A 311 -0.87 -9.79 13.26
C TYR A 311 -0.34 -9.68 11.82
N TRP A 312 0.98 -9.47 11.65
CA TRP A 312 1.59 -9.36 10.33
C TRP A 312 1.60 -10.68 9.57
N LEU A 313 1.77 -11.82 10.26
CA LEU A 313 1.61 -13.16 9.65
C LEU A 313 0.16 -13.38 9.17
N ALA A 314 -0.83 -12.98 9.96
CA ALA A 314 -2.23 -13.08 9.57
C ALA A 314 -2.55 -12.23 8.33
N GLN A 315 -1.91 -11.07 8.17
CA GLN A 315 -2.03 -10.25 6.96
C GLN A 315 -1.47 -10.96 5.71
N ILE A 316 -0.34 -11.66 5.84
CA ILE A 316 0.25 -12.42 4.72
C ILE A 316 -0.69 -13.55 4.29
N ILE A 317 -1.23 -14.29 5.25
CA ILE A 317 -2.20 -15.37 4.99
C ILE A 317 -3.46 -14.81 4.33
N ALA A 318 -4.00 -13.73 4.87
CA ALA A 318 -5.18 -13.06 4.33
C ALA A 318 -4.96 -12.56 2.90
N ALA A 319 -3.81 -11.93 2.64
CA ALA A 319 -3.48 -11.45 1.30
C ALA A 319 -3.40 -12.59 0.27
N ALA A 320 -2.84 -13.74 0.66
CA ALA A 320 -2.79 -14.93 -0.19
C ALA A 320 -4.20 -15.47 -0.48
N ILE A 321 -5.02 -15.66 0.55
CA ILE A 321 -6.40 -16.15 0.41
C ILE A 321 -7.23 -15.17 -0.42
N TRP A 322 -7.19 -13.88 -0.09
CA TRP A 322 -8.00 -12.85 -0.73
C TRP A 322 -7.60 -12.62 -2.18
N GLY A 323 -6.29 -12.57 -2.45
CA GLY A 323 -5.78 -12.44 -3.81
C GLY A 323 -6.16 -13.62 -4.71
N PHE A 324 -6.19 -14.84 -4.15
CA PHE A 324 -6.69 -16.01 -4.87
C PHE A 324 -8.20 -15.92 -5.14
N LEU A 325 -8.99 -15.54 -4.15
CA LEU A 325 -10.46 -15.41 -4.28
C LEU A 325 -10.84 -14.33 -5.31
N LEU A 326 -10.11 -13.21 -5.34
CA LEU A 326 -10.34 -12.11 -6.27
C LEU A 326 -10.01 -12.46 -7.73
N ASP A 327 -9.11 -13.41 -7.96
CA ASP A 327 -8.65 -13.80 -9.31
C ASP A 327 -9.15 -15.20 -9.75
N VAL A 328 -10.11 -15.81 -9.01
CA VAL A 328 -10.70 -17.11 -9.36
C VAL A 328 -11.21 -17.09 -10.80
N GLN A 329 -10.73 -18.05 -11.60
CA GLN A 329 -11.18 -18.23 -12.99
C GLN A 329 -12.55 -18.92 -13.03
N GLY A 330 -13.33 -18.64 -14.07
CA GLY A 330 -14.68 -19.18 -14.24
C GLY A 330 -15.80 -18.41 -13.53
N VAL A 331 -15.46 -17.41 -12.72
CA VAL A 331 -16.41 -16.45 -12.11
C VAL A 331 -16.16 -15.07 -12.70
N SER A 332 -17.22 -14.40 -13.17
CA SER A 332 -17.08 -13.08 -13.80
C SER A 332 -16.57 -12.04 -12.79
N ARG A 333 -15.88 -11.00 -13.30
CA ARG A 333 -15.26 -9.96 -12.47
C ARG A 333 -16.29 -9.22 -11.62
N SER A 334 -17.44 -8.90 -12.19
CA SER A 334 -18.56 -8.26 -11.47
C SER A 334 -19.11 -9.11 -10.34
N VAL A 335 -19.21 -10.43 -10.54
CA VAL A 335 -19.66 -11.35 -9.50
C VAL A 335 -18.62 -11.48 -8.37
N ARG A 336 -17.32 -11.58 -8.72
CA ARG A 336 -16.24 -11.60 -7.72
C ARG A 336 -16.22 -10.34 -6.85
N ALA A 337 -16.45 -9.16 -7.45
CA ALA A 337 -16.58 -7.91 -6.71
C ALA A 337 -17.71 -7.96 -5.67
N LYS A 338 -18.89 -8.43 -6.07
CA LYS A 338 -20.06 -8.55 -5.19
C LYS A 338 -19.82 -9.55 -4.06
N ILE A 339 -19.22 -10.71 -4.38
CA ILE A 339 -18.86 -11.71 -3.36
C ILE A 339 -17.85 -11.13 -2.37
N SER A 340 -16.78 -10.50 -2.86
CA SER A 340 -15.74 -9.88 -2.02
C SER A 340 -16.35 -8.83 -1.08
N TRP A 341 -17.21 -7.96 -1.59
CA TRP A 341 -17.92 -6.97 -0.79
C TRP A 341 -18.80 -7.62 0.27
N SER A 342 -19.60 -8.65 -0.10
CA SER A 342 -20.50 -9.34 0.82
C SER A 342 -19.74 -10.05 1.94
N VAL A 343 -18.65 -10.74 1.60
CA VAL A 343 -17.81 -11.42 2.61
C VAL A 343 -17.15 -10.39 3.53
N LEU A 344 -16.65 -9.26 2.98
CA LEU A 344 -16.05 -8.20 3.78
C LEU A 344 -17.08 -7.57 4.73
N PHE A 345 -18.33 -7.38 4.26
CA PHE A 345 -19.43 -6.89 5.08
C PHE A 345 -19.74 -7.83 6.25
N VAL A 346 -19.85 -9.12 5.99
CA VAL A 346 -20.07 -10.14 7.05
C VAL A 346 -18.90 -10.17 8.03
N LEU A 347 -17.65 -10.16 7.53
CA LEU A 347 -16.45 -10.14 8.37
C LEU A 347 -16.41 -8.89 9.27
N THR A 348 -16.88 -7.74 8.79
CA THR A 348 -16.97 -6.52 9.61
C THR A 348 -17.82 -6.77 10.87
N PHE A 349 -18.99 -7.35 10.71
CA PHE A 349 -19.84 -7.64 11.85
C PHE A 349 -19.35 -8.81 12.72
N ALA A 350 -18.78 -9.84 12.13
CA ALA A 350 -18.25 -10.99 12.86
C ALA A 350 -17.04 -10.61 13.75
N ILE A 351 -16.08 -9.88 13.19
CA ILE A 351 -14.82 -9.54 13.89
C ILE A 351 -15.06 -8.42 14.90
N TRP A 352 -15.72 -7.33 14.50
CA TRP A 352 -16.00 -6.23 15.41
C TRP A 352 -17.10 -6.57 16.41
N GLY A 353 -18.12 -7.32 16.03
CA GLY A 353 -19.12 -7.83 16.95
C GLY A 353 -18.54 -8.78 18.00
N GLY A 354 -17.67 -9.72 17.57
CA GLY A 354 -16.93 -10.58 18.50
C GLY A 354 -15.97 -9.81 19.40
N GLY A 355 -15.30 -8.79 18.86
CA GLY A 355 -14.40 -7.92 19.60
C GLY A 355 -15.06 -7.07 20.69
N TYR A 356 -16.36 -6.81 20.57
CA TYR A 356 -17.09 -6.01 21.56
C TYR A 356 -17.12 -6.64 22.96
N ALA A 357 -17.17 -7.97 23.04
CA ALA A 357 -17.09 -8.66 24.32
C ALA A 357 -15.73 -8.45 25.01
N PHE A 358 -14.66 -8.41 24.24
CA PHE A 358 -13.31 -8.12 24.74
C PHE A 358 -13.19 -6.64 25.18
N GLU A 359 -13.68 -5.70 24.37
CA GLU A 359 -13.62 -4.25 24.63
C GLU A 359 -14.29 -3.88 25.96
N LYS A 360 -15.40 -4.48 26.31
CA LYS A 360 -16.09 -4.24 27.59
C LYS A 360 -15.29 -4.63 28.83
N GLY A 361 -14.22 -5.40 28.67
CA GLY A 361 -13.44 -5.93 29.77
C GLY A 361 -12.47 -4.93 30.41
N TYR A 362 -12.18 -3.79 29.76
CA TYR A 362 -11.19 -2.83 30.25
C TYR A 362 -11.40 -1.42 29.71
N THR A 363 -10.82 -0.43 30.37
CA THR A 363 -10.90 0.99 30.00
C THR A 363 -9.51 1.62 30.12
N ARG A 364 -9.34 2.86 29.62
CA ARG A 364 -8.08 3.62 29.82
C ARG A 364 -7.71 3.75 31.30
N ASP A 365 -8.71 3.91 32.18
CA ASP A 365 -8.48 4.06 33.61
C ASP A 365 -8.07 2.75 34.27
N THR A 366 -8.68 1.62 33.85
CA THR A 366 -8.33 0.29 34.39
C THR A 366 -6.90 -0.13 34.05
N VAL A 367 -6.40 0.20 32.87
CA VAL A 367 -5.02 -0.14 32.42
C VAL A 367 -3.98 0.91 32.82
N ASN A 368 -4.39 2.00 33.45
CA ASN A 368 -3.49 3.06 33.88
C ASN A 368 -2.91 2.73 35.26
N ILE A 369 -1.65 2.34 35.32
CA ILE A 369 -0.94 1.97 36.55
C ILE A 369 -0.98 3.09 37.63
N LYS A 370 -1.06 4.37 37.21
CA LYS A 370 -1.15 5.49 38.15
C LYS A 370 -2.53 5.57 38.85
N LEU A 371 -3.59 5.17 38.15
CA LEU A 371 -4.94 5.15 38.68
C LEU A 371 -5.31 3.80 39.30
N ASN A 372 -4.72 2.71 38.78
CA ASN A 372 -4.95 1.35 39.23
C ASN A 372 -3.59 0.62 39.40
N PRO A 373 -2.90 0.79 40.56
CA PRO A 373 -1.60 0.21 40.80
C PRO A 373 -1.58 -1.33 40.80
N ASP A 374 -2.72 -1.98 41.00
CA ASP A 374 -2.85 -3.44 40.99
C ASP A 374 -3.03 -4.03 39.60
N TRP A 375 -3.15 -3.19 38.57
CA TRP A 375 -3.27 -3.65 37.19
C TRP A 375 -2.03 -4.42 36.76
N LYS A 376 -2.26 -5.63 36.27
CA LYS A 376 -1.21 -6.44 35.62
C LYS A 376 -1.54 -6.59 34.16
N ALA A 377 -0.58 -6.19 33.31
CA ALA A 377 -0.70 -6.40 31.87
C ALA A 377 -0.77 -7.90 31.56
N PHE A 378 -1.61 -8.27 30.61
CA PHE A 378 -1.93 -9.65 30.30
C PHE A 378 -0.75 -10.33 29.56
N ASP A 379 -0.35 -11.50 30.03
CA ASP A 379 0.77 -12.27 29.47
C ASP A 379 0.27 -13.47 28.65
N TRP A 380 1.07 -13.89 27.69
CA TRP A 380 0.72 -15.07 26.86
C TRP A 380 0.61 -16.38 27.64
N SER A 381 1.22 -16.45 28.83
CA SER A 381 1.12 -17.59 29.73
C SER A 381 -0.13 -17.57 30.60
N ASP A 382 -0.89 -16.48 30.60
CA ASP A 382 -2.10 -16.34 31.41
C ASP A 382 -3.26 -17.15 30.82
N SER A 383 -4.09 -17.66 31.71
CA SER A 383 -5.30 -18.38 31.32
C SER A 383 -6.23 -17.50 30.49
N GLY A 384 -6.66 -17.99 29.33
CA GLY A 384 -7.58 -17.25 28.44
C GLY A 384 -6.91 -16.39 27.38
N TYR A 385 -5.58 -16.37 27.25
CA TYR A 385 -4.85 -15.60 26.23
C TYR A 385 -5.29 -15.93 24.79
N ALA A 386 -5.65 -17.18 24.49
CA ALA A 386 -5.99 -17.62 23.14
C ALA A 386 -7.10 -16.79 22.48
N GLY A 387 -8.12 -16.38 23.22
CA GLY A 387 -9.25 -15.58 22.72
C GLY A 387 -8.79 -14.22 22.17
N PRO A 388 -8.18 -13.36 23.00
CA PRO A 388 -7.61 -12.08 22.57
C PRO A 388 -6.53 -12.21 21.48
N MET A 389 -5.71 -13.24 21.51
CA MET A 389 -4.71 -13.54 20.48
C MET A 389 -5.37 -13.75 19.12
N PHE A 390 -6.36 -14.65 19.03
CA PHE A 390 -7.07 -14.89 17.78
C PHE A 390 -7.83 -13.67 17.30
N LEU A 391 -8.45 -12.91 18.21
CA LEU A 391 -9.10 -11.65 17.85
C LEU A 391 -8.10 -10.69 17.20
N TYR A 392 -6.89 -10.55 17.75
CA TYR A 392 -5.86 -9.69 17.22
C TYR A 392 -5.33 -10.18 15.86
N MET A 393 -5.19 -11.49 15.67
CA MET A 393 -4.90 -12.09 14.36
C MET A 393 -5.99 -11.80 13.34
N PHE A 394 -7.27 -11.87 13.74
CA PHE A 394 -8.39 -11.54 12.84
C PHE A 394 -8.46 -10.06 12.50
N TYR A 395 -8.01 -9.16 13.36
CA TYR A 395 -7.83 -7.75 13.00
C TYR A 395 -6.79 -7.60 11.89
N GLY A 396 -5.65 -8.30 11.96
CA GLY A 396 -4.66 -8.33 10.90
C GLY A 396 -5.17 -8.95 9.59
N PHE A 397 -5.91 -10.05 9.69
CA PHE A 397 -6.58 -10.67 8.54
C PHE A 397 -7.55 -9.71 7.86
N TYR A 398 -8.37 -9.04 8.63
CA TYR A 398 -9.36 -8.08 8.14
C TYR A 398 -8.71 -6.88 7.46
N ASP A 399 -7.62 -6.36 8.00
CA ASP A 399 -6.86 -5.27 7.41
C ASP A 399 -6.39 -5.62 5.98
N ALA A 400 -5.72 -6.76 5.80
CA ALA A 400 -5.27 -7.18 4.48
C ALA A 400 -6.44 -7.42 3.51
N ALA A 401 -7.54 -8.02 3.96
CA ALA A 401 -8.74 -8.22 3.15
C ALA A 401 -9.36 -6.88 2.72
N TRP A 402 -9.40 -5.89 3.62
CA TRP A 402 -9.88 -4.54 3.36
C TRP A 402 -9.02 -3.83 2.31
N GLN A 403 -7.70 -3.79 2.52
CA GLN A 403 -6.76 -3.17 1.60
C GLN A 403 -6.79 -3.83 0.21
N ALA A 404 -6.79 -5.18 0.17
CA ALA A 404 -6.89 -5.94 -1.07
C ALA A 404 -8.16 -5.60 -1.86
N SER A 405 -9.30 -5.52 -1.17
CA SER A 405 -10.58 -5.19 -1.80
C SER A 405 -10.55 -3.81 -2.44
N ILE A 406 -10.06 -2.79 -1.74
CA ILE A 406 -9.96 -1.41 -2.27
C ILE A 406 -9.06 -1.36 -3.51
N TYR A 407 -7.86 -1.93 -3.43
CA TYR A 407 -6.94 -1.93 -4.58
C TYR A 407 -7.53 -2.68 -5.77
N TRP A 408 -8.19 -3.81 -5.51
CA TRP A 408 -8.80 -4.58 -6.57
C TRP A 408 -10.01 -3.87 -7.18
N PHE A 409 -10.87 -3.21 -6.36
CA PHE A 409 -12.00 -2.41 -6.85
C PHE A 409 -11.51 -1.26 -7.73
N MET A 410 -10.51 -0.50 -7.29
CA MET A 410 -9.91 0.56 -8.12
C MET A 410 -9.35 -0.01 -9.43
N GLY A 411 -8.64 -1.14 -9.35
CA GLY A 411 -8.10 -1.82 -10.53
C GLY A 411 -9.16 -2.43 -11.44
N ALA A 412 -10.37 -2.71 -10.93
CA ALA A 412 -11.48 -3.18 -11.73
C ALA A 412 -12.23 -2.06 -12.47
N LEU A 413 -12.04 -0.80 -12.06
CA LEU A 413 -12.64 0.36 -12.69
C LEU A 413 -11.83 0.89 -13.89
N SER A 414 -10.50 0.69 -13.93
CA SER A 414 -9.66 1.16 -15.04
C SER A 414 -8.37 0.34 -15.15
N ASN A 415 -7.85 0.21 -16.38
CA ASN A 415 -6.52 -0.33 -16.68
C ASN A 415 -5.52 0.79 -17.06
N SER A 416 -5.97 2.03 -17.16
CA SER A 416 -5.12 3.19 -17.45
C SER A 416 -4.16 3.46 -16.30
N GLY A 417 -2.87 3.57 -16.60
CA GLY A 417 -1.85 3.93 -15.61
C GLY A 417 -2.07 5.32 -15.02
N ARG A 418 -2.50 6.28 -15.85
CA ARG A 418 -2.81 7.66 -15.43
C ARG A 418 -3.97 7.71 -14.44
N ARG A 419 -5.10 7.07 -14.76
CA ARG A 419 -6.26 7.00 -13.86
C ARG A 419 -5.95 6.22 -12.58
N SER A 420 -5.22 5.11 -12.72
CA SER A 420 -4.77 4.32 -11.59
C SER A 420 -3.94 5.13 -10.60
N ALA A 421 -3.03 5.98 -11.08
CA ALA A 421 -2.24 6.88 -10.24
C ALA A 421 -3.13 7.88 -9.48
N ASN A 422 -4.14 8.45 -10.14
CA ASN A 422 -5.09 9.37 -9.51
C ASN A 422 -5.94 8.66 -8.44
N TYR A 423 -6.49 7.47 -8.74
CA TYR A 423 -7.26 6.69 -7.78
C TYR A 423 -6.44 6.33 -6.53
N VAL A 424 -5.20 5.88 -6.72
CA VAL A 424 -4.31 5.56 -5.61
C VAL A 424 -3.91 6.82 -4.84
N GLY A 425 -3.71 7.94 -5.52
CA GLY A 425 -3.46 9.22 -4.89
C GLY A 425 -4.62 9.65 -3.98
N PHE A 426 -5.86 9.61 -4.48
CA PHE A 426 -7.06 9.86 -3.67
C PHE A 426 -7.16 8.87 -2.50
N TYR A 427 -6.96 7.58 -2.77
CA TYR A 427 -6.99 6.57 -1.73
C TYR A 427 -5.99 6.87 -0.62
N LYS A 428 -4.74 7.07 -0.94
CA LYS A 428 -3.67 7.27 0.05
C LYS A 428 -3.78 8.61 0.78
N GLY A 429 -4.19 9.66 0.08
CA GLY A 429 -4.43 10.96 0.71
C GLY A 429 -5.60 10.94 1.69
N ILE A 430 -6.75 10.39 1.28
CA ILE A 430 -7.95 10.31 2.13
C ILE A 430 -7.76 9.33 3.29
N GLN A 431 -7.12 8.18 3.06
CA GLN A 431 -6.71 7.24 4.10
C GLN A 431 -5.87 7.93 5.18
N SER A 432 -4.92 8.75 4.76
CA SER A 432 -4.04 9.49 5.67
C SER A 432 -4.76 10.60 6.42
N CYS A 433 -5.77 11.23 5.82
CA CYS A 433 -6.68 12.15 6.53
C CYS A 433 -7.35 11.45 7.71
N GLY A 434 -7.93 10.26 7.48
CA GLY A 434 -8.54 9.46 8.55
C GLY A 434 -7.53 9.10 9.63
N ALA A 435 -6.33 8.64 9.23
CA ALA A 435 -5.26 8.30 10.17
C ALA A 435 -4.80 9.50 11.02
N ALA A 436 -4.65 10.70 10.43
CA ALA A 436 -4.29 11.91 11.17
C ALA A 436 -5.33 12.26 12.24
N ILE A 437 -6.62 12.17 11.88
CA ILE A 437 -7.72 12.49 12.80
C ILE A 437 -7.76 11.49 13.96
N VAL A 438 -7.71 10.18 13.69
CA VAL A 438 -7.82 9.19 14.77
C VAL A 438 -6.59 9.21 15.70
N ASN A 439 -5.36 9.43 15.18
CA ASN A 439 -4.18 9.60 16.02
C ASN A 439 -4.32 10.85 16.92
N ASN A 440 -4.86 11.95 16.42
CA ASN A 440 -5.12 13.13 17.23
C ASN A 440 -6.19 12.90 18.30
N LEU A 441 -7.23 12.11 18.00
CA LEU A 441 -8.26 11.73 18.97
C LEU A 441 -7.69 10.85 20.08
N ASP A 442 -6.82 9.88 19.75
CA ASP A 442 -6.15 9.04 20.73
C ASP A 442 -5.19 9.86 21.63
N ALA A 443 -4.40 10.77 21.02
CA ALA A 443 -3.54 11.69 21.77
C ALA A 443 -4.35 12.54 22.79
N ARG A 444 -5.60 12.87 22.47
CA ARG A 444 -6.55 13.56 23.36
C ARG A 444 -7.28 12.62 24.34
N LYS A 445 -6.86 11.35 24.40
CA LYS A 445 -7.40 10.35 25.32
C LYS A 445 -8.88 10.04 25.10
N LEU A 446 -9.32 9.95 23.84
CA LEU A 446 -10.63 9.40 23.52
C LEU A 446 -10.78 8.02 24.17
N SER A 447 -11.94 7.70 24.77
CA SER A 447 -12.13 6.40 25.43
C SER A 447 -12.02 5.25 24.41
N PHE A 448 -11.46 4.12 24.82
CA PHE A 448 -11.32 2.93 23.96
C PHE A 448 -12.64 2.46 23.38
N GLU A 449 -13.72 2.53 24.17
CA GLU A 449 -15.07 2.21 23.71
C GLU A 449 -15.51 3.10 22.53
N LYS A 450 -15.27 4.42 22.61
CA LYS A 450 -15.59 5.35 21.50
C LYS A 450 -14.73 5.10 20.27
N GLU A 451 -13.46 4.77 20.46
CA GLU A 451 -12.59 4.36 19.36
C GLU A 451 -13.11 3.08 18.70
N PHE A 452 -13.45 2.07 19.50
CA PHE A 452 -14.01 0.81 19.02
C PHE A 452 -15.31 1.02 18.24
N ILE A 453 -16.29 1.73 18.82
CA ILE A 453 -17.57 2.01 18.18
C ILE A 453 -17.37 2.79 16.88
N SER A 454 -16.48 3.80 16.86
CA SER A 454 -16.19 4.57 15.66
C SER A 454 -15.63 3.68 14.53
N ASN A 455 -14.74 2.74 14.86
CA ASN A 455 -14.23 1.76 13.90
C ASN A 455 -15.36 0.96 13.27
N TRP A 456 -16.19 0.32 14.11
CA TRP A 456 -17.25 -0.56 13.63
C TRP A 456 -18.28 0.19 12.76
N VAL A 457 -18.75 1.33 13.26
CA VAL A 457 -19.76 2.15 12.56
C VAL A 457 -19.23 2.70 11.24
N LEU A 458 -18.02 3.27 11.23
CA LEU A 458 -17.44 3.84 10.01
C LEU A 458 -17.13 2.78 8.95
N LEU A 459 -16.62 1.61 9.37
CA LEU A 459 -16.36 0.49 8.44
C LEU A 459 -17.66 -0.01 7.81
N ALA A 460 -18.71 -0.27 8.62
CA ALA A 460 -19.99 -0.74 8.11
C ALA A 460 -20.66 0.30 7.20
N ALA A 461 -20.70 1.58 7.63
CA ALA A 461 -21.29 2.66 6.84
C ALA A 461 -20.57 2.88 5.52
N SER A 462 -19.25 2.82 5.51
CA SER A 462 -18.46 3.01 4.28
C SER A 462 -18.70 1.91 3.25
N LEU A 463 -18.91 0.67 3.68
CA LEU A 463 -19.29 -0.44 2.79
C LEU A 463 -20.67 -0.20 2.16
N VAL A 464 -21.64 0.30 2.95
CA VAL A 464 -22.97 0.63 2.43
C VAL A 464 -22.88 1.75 1.38
N VAL A 465 -22.11 2.81 1.64
CA VAL A 465 -21.92 3.91 0.68
C VAL A 465 -21.20 3.45 -0.59
N ALA A 466 -20.26 2.52 -0.50
CA ALA A 466 -19.55 1.98 -1.65
C ALA A 466 -20.36 0.96 -2.47
N ALA A 467 -21.43 0.38 -1.91
CA ALA A 467 -22.22 -0.65 -2.58
C ALA A 467 -22.66 -0.30 -4.01
N PRO A 468 -23.18 0.91 -4.32
CA PRO A 468 -23.57 1.26 -5.70
C PRO A 468 -22.41 1.11 -6.69
N VAL A 469 -21.19 1.45 -6.33
CA VAL A 469 -20.01 1.27 -7.20
C VAL A 469 -19.79 -0.20 -7.50
N ILE A 470 -19.79 -1.04 -6.45
CA ILE A 470 -19.51 -2.46 -6.56
C ILE A 470 -20.58 -3.20 -7.36
N PHE A 471 -21.87 -2.86 -7.14
CA PHE A 471 -22.98 -3.58 -7.73
C PHE A 471 -23.35 -3.10 -9.15
N MET A 472 -23.03 -1.82 -9.49
CA MET A 472 -23.51 -1.19 -10.71
C MET A 472 -22.39 -0.76 -11.67
N LYS A 473 -21.17 -0.46 -11.18
CA LYS A 473 -20.09 0.10 -12.00
C LYS A 473 -18.98 -0.88 -12.37
N ILE A 474 -18.70 -1.88 -11.50
CA ILE A 474 -17.70 -2.89 -11.84
C ILE A 474 -18.26 -3.83 -12.90
N ARG A 475 -17.62 -3.83 -14.07
CA ARG A 475 -17.94 -4.65 -15.24
C ARG A 475 -16.92 -5.78 -15.41
N ASP A 476 -17.21 -6.76 -16.25
CA ASP A 476 -16.32 -7.89 -16.51
C ASP A 476 -15.08 -7.47 -17.32
N HIS A 477 -15.22 -6.48 -18.20
CA HIS A 477 -14.13 -5.85 -18.95
C HIS A 477 -14.25 -4.33 -18.92
N VAL A 478 -13.13 -3.64 -19.01
CA VAL A 478 -13.06 -2.20 -19.28
C VAL A 478 -12.70 -2.04 -20.75
N ASP A 479 -13.45 -1.19 -21.47
CA ASP A 479 -13.18 -0.89 -22.85
C ASP A 479 -11.85 -0.12 -22.98
N VAL A 480 -11.01 -0.52 -23.95
CA VAL A 480 -9.74 0.14 -24.17
C VAL A 480 -9.90 1.61 -24.58
N HIS A 481 -10.98 1.94 -25.28
CA HIS A 481 -11.31 3.32 -25.61
C HIS A 481 -11.64 4.17 -24.37
N GLU A 482 -12.32 3.59 -23.37
CA GLU A 482 -12.54 4.26 -22.09
C GLU A 482 -11.20 4.50 -21.36
N ASP A 483 -10.29 3.54 -21.39
CA ASP A 483 -8.98 3.68 -20.74
C ASP A 483 -8.04 4.68 -21.44
N LEU A 484 -8.17 4.84 -22.77
CA LEU A 484 -7.42 5.82 -23.56
C LEU A 484 -8.00 7.23 -23.45
N ALA A 485 -9.25 7.38 -23.03
CA ALA A 485 -9.89 8.69 -22.94
C ALA A 485 -9.10 9.62 -22.00
N GLY A 486 -8.72 10.80 -22.50
CA GLY A 486 -7.92 11.79 -21.78
C GLY A 486 -6.40 11.51 -21.80
N THR A 487 -5.93 10.56 -22.63
CA THR A 487 -4.52 10.35 -22.94
C THR A 487 -4.22 10.78 -24.37
N ASP A 488 -2.93 10.93 -24.71
CA ASP A 488 -2.45 11.19 -26.07
C ASP A 488 -1.92 9.90 -26.75
N GLU A 489 -2.24 8.72 -26.18
CA GLU A 489 -1.93 7.41 -26.74
C GLU A 489 -3.09 6.89 -27.60
N THR A 490 -2.74 6.07 -28.59
CA THR A 490 -3.69 5.40 -29.48
C THR A 490 -3.74 3.90 -29.24
N ILE A 491 -4.76 3.21 -29.76
CA ILE A 491 -4.84 1.74 -29.73
C ILE A 491 -3.57 1.12 -30.32
N ALA A 492 -3.02 1.74 -31.37
CA ALA A 492 -1.80 1.26 -32.02
C ALA A 492 -0.56 1.31 -31.11
N ASP A 493 -0.52 2.23 -30.15
CA ASP A 493 0.59 2.36 -29.21
C ASP A 493 0.55 1.31 -28.10
N VAL A 494 -0.65 0.86 -27.73
CA VAL A 494 -0.89 0.08 -26.50
C VAL A 494 -1.07 -1.41 -26.78
N LEU A 495 -1.80 -1.76 -27.85
CA LEU A 495 -2.11 -3.15 -28.16
C LEU A 495 -1.13 -3.75 -29.19
N PRO A 496 -0.91 -5.09 -29.14
CA PRO A 496 -0.12 -5.79 -30.14
C PRO A 496 -0.70 -5.64 -31.55
N ALA A 497 0.13 -5.80 -32.58
CA ALA A 497 -0.27 -5.56 -33.96
C ALA A 497 -1.38 -6.50 -34.46
N ASP A 498 -1.45 -7.71 -33.92
CA ASP A 498 -2.41 -8.78 -34.23
C ASP A 498 -3.68 -8.77 -33.35
N HIS A 499 -3.82 -7.76 -32.47
CA HIS A 499 -4.99 -7.69 -31.60
C HIS A 499 -6.26 -7.38 -32.42
N PRO A 500 -7.40 -8.10 -32.20
CA PRO A 500 -8.63 -7.93 -33.00
C PRO A 500 -9.16 -6.49 -33.05
N GLU A 501 -8.99 -5.70 -32.02
CA GLU A 501 -9.41 -4.30 -31.96
C GLU A 501 -8.56 -3.36 -32.85
N LYS A 502 -7.39 -3.80 -33.34
CA LYS A 502 -6.62 -3.09 -34.37
C LYS A 502 -7.09 -3.35 -35.78
N SER A 503 -7.76 -4.48 -36.03
CA SER A 503 -8.21 -4.89 -37.36
C SER A 503 -9.55 -4.25 -37.77
N GLY A 504 -10.18 -3.47 -36.90
CA GLY A 504 -11.44 -2.78 -37.11
C GLY A 504 -11.33 -1.28 -37.33
N VAL A 505 -10.12 -0.75 -37.57
CA VAL A 505 -9.86 0.66 -37.90
C VAL A 505 -9.50 0.81 -39.34
#